data_a0a47030d5b110a90319969e8fe916f1
#
_entry.id   a0a47030d5b110a90319969e8fe916f1
#
_cell.length_a   1.000
_cell.length_b   1.000
_cell.length_c   1.000
_cell.angle_alpha   90.00
_cell.angle_beta   90.00
_cell.angle_gamma   90.00
#
_symmetry.space_group_name_H-M   'P 1'
#
loop_
_entity.id
_entity.type
_entity.pdbx_description
1 polymer ?
#
loop_
_entity_poly.entity_id
_entity_poly.type
_entity_poly.pdbx_seq_one_letter_code
_entity_poly.pdbx_strand_id
1 'polypeptide(L)'
;HGRGKQARRGVLIVLFDRTDLLRLSDELSGAHNMLDTLRAFNHEFLNKLHIILGYLQTGEIQQAMNFITNSSLVSSQSVRETANCIRVPKICALVIGKMMHAAELGIRLQVSADSTCRDHDLLIPVEGFVTILGNLMENAIEELSHDHTASPDVIHASESPREIHIGIYCRPDVNIITCEDTGRGIQPQLLDHIFEKGVSSKGENRGTGLFLVHELMEEYGGTIDIDTEPGEGTCFTLTFTRKETESNV
;
A
#
# COMPACT_ATOMS: atom_id res chain seq x y z
N HIS A 1 88.85 -2.35 10.93
CA HIS A 1 87.62 -2.90 11.51
C HIS A 1 86.46 -2.06 11.00
N GLY A 2 85.85 -2.43 9.83
CA GLY A 2 84.64 -1.82 9.31
C GLY A 2 83.45 -2.62 9.81
N ARG A 3 82.66 -2.05 10.69
CA ARG A 3 81.36 -2.59 11.05
C ARG A 3 80.34 -2.29 9.93
N GLY A 4 80.02 -3.29 9.13
CA GLY A 4 78.91 -3.21 8.18
C GLY A 4 77.59 -2.96 8.91
N LYS A 5 76.93 -1.84 8.61
CA LYS A 5 75.56 -1.57 9.03
C LYS A 5 74.62 -2.51 8.24
N GLN A 6 74.08 -3.52 8.89
CA GLN A 6 73.00 -4.33 8.34
C GLN A 6 71.76 -3.41 8.18
N ALA A 7 71.40 -3.16 6.96
CA ALA A 7 70.12 -2.48 6.65
C ALA A 7 68.95 -3.38 7.07
N ARG A 8 68.18 -2.97 8.07
CA ARG A 8 66.93 -3.62 8.44
C ARG A 8 65.89 -3.34 7.34
N ARG A 9 65.53 -4.34 6.60
CA ARG A 9 64.40 -4.27 5.68
C ARG A 9 63.10 -4.37 6.51
N GLY A 10 62.33 -3.31 6.54
CA GLY A 10 60.96 -3.28 7.08
C GLY A 10 59.97 -3.51 5.97
N VAL A 11 58.88 -4.14 6.28
CA VAL A 11 57.69 -4.25 5.38
C VAL A 11 56.63 -3.30 5.91
N LEU A 12 56.17 -2.40 5.06
CA LEU A 12 55.03 -1.54 5.34
C LEU A 12 53.77 -2.20 4.77
N ILE A 13 52.85 -2.58 5.64
CA ILE A 13 51.53 -3.11 5.22
C ILE A 13 50.54 -1.99 5.42
N VAL A 14 49.88 -1.58 4.34
CA VAL A 14 48.76 -0.59 4.37
C VAL A 14 47.47 -1.37 4.18
N LEU A 15 46.58 -1.31 5.17
CA LEU A 15 45.26 -1.90 5.14
C LEU A 15 44.24 -0.78 4.83
N PHE A 16 43.49 -0.99 3.79
CA PHE A 16 42.36 -0.12 3.45
C PHE A 16 41.07 -0.82 3.80
N ASP A 17 40.25 -0.19 4.65
CA ASP A 17 38.90 -0.63 4.88
C ASP A 17 38.02 -0.14 3.69
N ARG A 18 37.43 -1.07 2.96
CA ARG A 18 36.58 -0.82 1.79
C ARG A 18 35.12 -1.14 2.07
N THR A 19 34.75 -1.41 3.31
CA THR A 19 33.40 -1.83 3.70
C THR A 19 32.35 -0.80 3.29
N ASP A 20 32.62 0.48 3.54
CA ASP A 20 31.70 1.57 3.17
C ASP A 20 31.57 1.73 1.65
N LEU A 21 32.66 1.53 0.91
CA LEU A 21 32.64 1.60 -0.56
C LEU A 21 31.82 0.45 -1.18
N LEU A 22 31.93 -0.75 -0.64
CA LEU A 22 31.14 -1.90 -1.09
C LEU A 22 29.66 -1.70 -0.77
N ARG A 23 29.35 -1.20 0.42
CA ARG A 23 27.98 -0.89 0.86
C ARG A 23 27.33 0.16 -0.04
N LEU A 24 28.03 1.25 -0.33
CA LEU A 24 27.55 2.28 -1.27
C LEU A 24 27.37 1.73 -2.70
N SER A 25 28.25 0.84 -3.14
CA SER A 25 28.14 0.17 -4.44
C SER A 25 26.89 -0.71 -4.53
N ASP A 26 26.59 -1.45 -3.47
CA ASP A 26 25.41 -2.32 -3.40
C ASP A 26 24.12 -1.51 -3.32
N GLU A 27 24.09 -0.41 -2.56
CA GLU A 27 22.99 0.54 -2.51
C GLU A 27 22.72 1.21 -3.87
N LEU A 28 23.79 1.62 -4.56
CA LEU A 28 23.67 2.21 -5.91
C LEU A 28 23.19 1.17 -6.94
N SER A 29 23.64 -0.07 -6.84
CA SER A 29 23.19 -1.16 -7.72
C SER A 29 21.71 -1.49 -7.47
N GLY A 30 21.28 -1.52 -6.21
CA GLY A 30 19.87 -1.69 -5.83
C GLY A 30 18.99 -0.56 -6.37
N ALA A 31 19.44 0.70 -6.24
CA ALA A 31 18.73 1.85 -6.78
C ALA A 31 18.63 1.83 -8.33
N HIS A 32 19.69 1.38 -9.03
CA HIS A 32 19.67 1.22 -10.48
C HIS A 32 18.68 0.15 -10.92
N ASN A 33 18.70 -1.02 -10.28
CA ASN A 33 17.76 -2.09 -10.58
C ASN A 33 16.30 -1.66 -10.34
N MET A 34 16.06 -0.88 -9.29
CA MET A 34 14.74 -0.31 -9.02
C MET A 34 14.30 0.68 -10.11
N LEU A 35 15.20 1.55 -10.58
CA LEU A 35 14.91 2.49 -11.66
C LEU A 35 14.62 1.76 -12.98
N ASP A 36 15.33 0.69 -13.30
CA ASP A 36 15.08 -0.08 -14.52
C ASP A 36 13.76 -0.86 -14.43
N THR A 37 13.42 -1.39 -13.27
CA THR A 37 12.10 -2.00 -13.00
C THR A 37 10.97 -0.98 -13.15
N LEU A 38 11.14 0.23 -12.60
CA LEU A 38 10.17 1.32 -12.74
C LEU A 38 10.02 1.78 -14.19
N ARG A 39 11.11 1.82 -14.97
CA ARG A 39 11.06 2.14 -16.40
C ARG A 39 10.32 1.08 -17.19
N ALA A 40 10.59 -0.20 -16.94
CA ALA A 40 9.90 -1.32 -17.59
C ALA A 40 8.40 -1.30 -17.28
N PHE A 41 8.04 -1.11 -16.01
CA PHE A 41 6.65 -0.94 -15.56
C PHE A 41 5.96 0.24 -16.26
N ASN A 42 6.63 1.40 -16.29
CA ASN A 42 6.09 2.60 -16.93
C ASN A 42 5.85 2.39 -18.44
N HIS A 43 6.76 1.71 -19.14
CA HIS A 43 6.58 1.36 -20.54
C HIS A 43 5.40 0.42 -20.78
N GLU A 44 5.25 -0.61 -19.96
CA GLU A 44 4.11 -1.54 -20.05
C GLU A 44 2.79 -0.84 -19.77
N PHE A 45 2.76 0.00 -18.72
CA PHE A 45 1.59 0.80 -18.36
C PHE A 45 1.19 1.77 -19.47
N LEU A 46 2.15 2.50 -20.06
CA LEU A 46 1.89 3.39 -21.18
C LEU A 46 1.37 2.64 -22.41
N ASN A 47 1.90 1.45 -22.69
CA ASN A 47 1.40 0.61 -23.80
C ASN A 47 -0.06 0.19 -23.57
N LYS A 48 -0.43 -0.23 -22.35
CA LYS A 48 -1.82 -0.55 -21.98
C LYS A 48 -2.73 0.68 -22.14
N LEU A 49 -2.26 1.86 -21.71
CA LEU A 49 -3.02 3.12 -21.89
C LEU A 49 -3.20 3.49 -23.37
N HIS A 50 -2.18 3.31 -24.23
CA HIS A 50 -2.29 3.57 -25.65
C HIS A 50 -3.29 2.66 -26.36
N ILE A 51 -3.39 1.39 -25.97
CA ILE A 51 -4.38 0.45 -26.52
C ILE A 51 -5.79 0.90 -26.11
N ILE A 52 -6.00 1.27 -24.83
CA ILE A 52 -7.28 1.77 -24.32
C ILE A 52 -7.67 3.06 -25.07
N LEU A 53 -6.72 3.99 -25.22
CA LEU A 53 -6.95 5.24 -25.94
C LEU A 53 -7.31 4.98 -27.41
N GLY A 54 -6.64 4.02 -28.06
CA GLY A 54 -6.96 3.61 -29.43
C GLY A 54 -8.42 3.14 -29.55
N TYR A 55 -8.89 2.26 -28.66
CA TYR A 55 -10.29 1.83 -28.64
C TYR A 55 -11.28 2.98 -28.42
N LEU A 56 -10.94 3.90 -27.50
CA LEU A 56 -11.78 5.07 -27.23
C LEU A 56 -11.85 6.03 -28.43
N GLN A 57 -10.74 6.25 -29.14
CA GLN A 57 -10.68 7.11 -30.33
C GLN A 57 -11.43 6.51 -31.51
N THR A 58 -11.49 5.19 -31.64
CA THR A 58 -12.27 4.49 -32.67
C THR A 58 -13.74 4.33 -32.29
N GLY A 59 -14.15 4.76 -31.10
CA GLY A 59 -15.53 4.62 -30.60
C GLY A 59 -15.86 3.22 -30.07
N GLU A 60 -14.88 2.33 -29.98
CA GLU A 60 -15.05 0.95 -29.54
C GLU A 60 -15.00 0.82 -28.02
N ILE A 61 -15.92 1.53 -27.33
CA ILE A 61 -15.97 1.61 -25.86
C ILE A 61 -16.02 0.22 -25.22
N GLN A 62 -16.78 -0.71 -25.81
CA GLN A 62 -16.90 -2.07 -25.27
C GLN A 62 -15.57 -2.85 -25.37
N GLN A 63 -14.77 -2.62 -26.40
CA GLN A 63 -13.45 -3.22 -26.54
C GLN A 63 -12.48 -2.66 -25.48
N ALA A 64 -12.51 -1.33 -25.26
CA ALA A 64 -11.74 -0.71 -24.18
C ALA A 64 -12.09 -1.30 -22.82
N MET A 65 -13.39 -1.44 -22.52
CA MET A 65 -13.88 -2.05 -21.27
C MET A 65 -13.43 -3.51 -21.15
N ASN A 66 -13.56 -4.30 -22.23
CA ASN A 66 -13.14 -5.69 -22.23
C ASN A 66 -11.61 -5.83 -22.07
N PHE A 67 -10.83 -4.94 -22.66
CA PHE A 67 -9.37 -4.95 -22.52
C PHE A 67 -8.96 -4.67 -21.06
N ILE A 68 -9.58 -3.68 -20.41
CA ILE A 68 -9.36 -3.35 -19.01
C ILE A 68 -9.75 -4.55 -18.11
N THR A 69 -10.90 -5.17 -18.36
CA THR A 69 -11.42 -6.26 -17.53
C THR A 69 -10.74 -7.61 -17.80
N ASN A 70 -10.32 -7.90 -19.03
CA ASN A 70 -9.60 -9.13 -19.37
C ASN A 70 -8.12 -9.09 -18.95
N SER A 71 -7.58 -7.90 -18.71
CA SER A 71 -6.24 -7.72 -18.14
C SER A 71 -6.24 -7.89 -16.62
N SER A 72 -7.42 -8.00 -15.99
CA SER A 72 -7.56 -8.11 -14.54
C SER A 72 -8.48 -9.29 -14.18
N LEU A 73 -8.12 -10.00 -13.12
CA LEU A 73 -8.94 -11.04 -12.50
C LEU A 73 -10.21 -10.47 -11.81
N VAL A 74 -10.40 -9.16 -11.89
CA VAL A 74 -11.57 -8.46 -11.32
C VAL A 74 -12.74 -8.53 -12.29
N SER A 75 -13.90 -8.98 -11.80
CA SER A 75 -15.10 -9.08 -12.62
C SER A 75 -15.65 -7.69 -13.00
N SER A 76 -16.19 -7.58 -14.21
CA SER A 76 -16.89 -6.35 -14.65
C SER A 76 -18.04 -5.97 -13.72
N GLN A 77 -18.61 -6.93 -13.02
CA GLN A 77 -19.68 -6.73 -12.04
C GLN A 77 -19.15 -6.01 -10.80
N SER A 78 -18.04 -6.46 -10.21
CA SER A 78 -17.44 -5.82 -9.04
C SER A 78 -17.02 -4.36 -9.32
N VAL A 79 -16.49 -4.08 -10.51
CA VAL A 79 -16.17 -2.72 -10.94
C VAL A 79 -17.43 -1.84 -11.00
N ARG A 80 -18.53 -2.35 -11.57
CA ARG A 80 -19.82 -1.59 -11.65
C ARG A 80 -20.43 -1.37 -10.27
N GLU A 81 -20.41 -2.37 -9.40
CA GLU A 81 -20.91 -2.27 -8.03
C GLU A 81 -20.13 -1.20 -7.26
N THR A 82 -18.79 -1.22 -7.33
CA THR A 82 -17.93 -0.19 -6.75
C THR A 82 -18.26 1.21 -7.28
N ALA A 83 -18.43 1.38 -8.59
CA ALA A 83 -18.77 2.67 -9.21
C ALA A 83 -20.16 3.16 -8.84
N ASN A 84 -21.11 2.27 -8.53
CA ASN A 84 -22.44 2.65 -8.05
C ASN A 84 -22.43 3.13 -6.60
N CYS A 85 -21.60 2.53 -5.75
CA CYS A 85 -21.47 2.89 -4.34
C CYS A 85 -20.61 4.14 -4.13
N ILE A 86 -19.49 4.24 -4.85
CA ILE A 86 -18.49 5.31 -4.70
C ILE A 86 -18.62 6.28 -5.88
N ARG A 87 -19.30 7.40 -5.67
CA ARG A 87 -19.57 8.40 -6.71
C ARG A 87 -18.58 9.57 -6.76
N VAL A 88 -17.52 9.51 -5.96
CA VAL A 88 -16.38 10.45 -6.02
C VAL A 88 -15.34 9.88 -6.97
N PRO A 89 -15.08 10.48 -8.14
CA PRO A 89 -14.30 9.86 -9.21
C PRO A 89 -12.87 9.46 -8.77
N LYS A 90 -12.18 10.31 -8.00
CA LYS A 90 -10.81 10.03 -7.52
C LYS A 90 -10.77 8.83 -6.56
N ILE A 91 -11.75 8.73 -5.64
CA ILE A 91 -11.85 7.63 -4.68
C ILE A 91 -12.22 6.34 -5.41
N CYS A 92 -13.21 6.40 -6.32
CA CYS A 92 -13.61 5.26 -7.13
C CYS A 92 -12.45 4.71 -7.96
N ALA A 93 -11.69 5.58 -8.64
CA ALA A 93 -10.54 5.19 -9.44
C ALA A 93 -9.44 4.55 -8.59
N LEU A 94 -9.15 5.09 -7.39
CA LEU A 94 -8.23 4.49 -6.45
C LEU A 94 -8.64 3.06 -6.07
N VAL A 95 -9.89 2.88 -5.63
CA VAL A 95 -10.40 1.59 -5.18
C VAL A 95 -10.35 0.55 -6.31
N ILE A 96 -10.82 0.90 -7.51
CA ILE A 96 -10.75 0.01 -8.68
C ILE A 96 -9.30 -0.35 -9.02
N GLY A 97 -8.38 0.63 -9.01
CA GLY A 97 -6.96 0.38 -9.24
C GLY A 97 -6.35 -0.59 -8.23
N LYS A 98 -6.68 -0.43 -6.94
CA LYS A 98 -6.24 -1.35 -5.87
C LYS A 98 -6.88 -2.73 -5.98
N MET A 99 -8.16 -2.84 -6.38
CA MET A 99 -8.80 -4.13 -6.66
C MET A 99 -8.06 -4.89 -7.78
N MET A 100 -7.66 -4.19 -8.85
CA MET A 100 -6.90 -4.80 -9.95
C MET A 100 -5.53 -5.27 -9.48
N HIS A 101 -4.81 -4.43 -8.74
CA HIS A 101 -3.50 -4.77 -8.20
C HIS A 101 -3.57 -5.97 -7.22
N ALA A 102 -4.51 -5.97 -6.29
CA ALA A 102 -4.74 -7.09 -5.38
C ALA A 102 -5.02 -8.40 -6.14
N ALA A 103 -5.86 -8.34 -7.19
CA ALA A 103 -6.19 -9.50 -8.01
C ALA A 103 -4.98 -10.08 -8.76
N GLU A 104 -4.04 -9.23 -9.24
CA GLU A 104 -2.77 -9.67 -9.84
C GLU A 104 -1.91 -10.48 -8.85
N LEU A 105 -2.04 -10.20 -7.56
CA LEU A 105 -1.36 -10.90 -6.46
C LEU A 105 -2.17 -12.09 -5.91
N GLY A 106 -3.32 -12.41 -6.53
CA GLY A 106 -4.21 -13.46 -6.07
C GLY A 106 -4.95 -13.14 -4.77
N ILE A 107 -5.12 -11.85 -4.46
CA ILE A 107 -5.85 -11.34 -3.30
C ILE A 107 -7.22 -10.86 -3.77
N ARG A 108 -8.28 -11.25 -3.06
CA ARG A 108 -9.64 -10.80 -3.34
C ARG A 108 -9.92 -9.53 -2.54
N LEU A 109 -10.03 -8.38 -3.22
CA LEU A 109 -10.46 -7.13 -2.60
C LEU A 109 -11.91 -6.84 -2.97
N GLN A 110 -12.77 -6.63 -1.97
CA GLN A 110 -14.20 -6.39 -2.13
C GLN A 110 -14.62 -5.10 -1.41
N VAL A 111 -15.57 -4.38 -2.02
CA VAL A 111 -16.22 -3.22 -1.39
C VAL A 111 -17.55 -3.67 -0.84
N SER A 112 -17.85 -3.32 0.40
CA SER A 112 -19.13 -3.64 1.05
C SER A 112 -20.29 -3.06 0.26
N ALA A 113 -21.33 -3.87 0.05
CA ALA A 113 -22.49 -3.52 -0.81
C ALA A 113 -23.31 -2.32 -0.28
N ASP A 114 -23.24 -2.06 1.01
CA ASP A 114 -23.88 -0.94 1.71
C ASP A 114 -23.00 0.32 1.77
N SER A 115 -21.80 0.28 1.16
CA SER A 115 -20.94 1.45 1.02
C SER A 115 -21.64 2.57 0.26
N THR A 116 -21.43 3.80 0.70
CA THR A 116 -21.93 5.00 0.01
C THR A 116 -20.91 6.13 0.18
N CYS A 117 -20.53 6.76 -0.93
CA CYS A 117 -19.63 7.90 -0.93
C CYS A 117 -20.02 8.88 -2.03
N ARG A 118 -20.44 10.08 -1.62
CA ARG A 118 -20.78 11.18 -2.52
C ARG A 118 -19.97 12.41 -2.16
N ASP A 119 -19.68 13.26 -3.12
CA ASP A 119 -18.80 14.41 -2.96
C ASP A 119 -19.28 15.37 -1.85
N HIS A 120 -20.58 15.64 -1.80
CA HIS A 120 -21.19 16.54 -0.82
C HIS A 120 -21.32 15.97 0.61
N ASP A 121 -21.08 14.67 0.79
CA ASP A 121 -21.11 14.01 2.08
C ASP A 121 -19.69 13.87 2.69
N LEU A 122 -18.64 14.28 1.96
CA LEU A 122 -17.28 14.21 2.49
C LEU A 122 -17.06 15.29 3.56
N LEU A 123 -16.54 14.87 4.71
CA LEU A 123 -16.17 15.75 5.83
C LEU A 123 -14.72 16.21 5.77
N ILE A 124 -13.90 15.55 4.95
CA ILE A 124 -12.49 15.88 4.74
C ILE A 124 -12.21 16.07 3.24
N PRO A 125 -11.13 16.77 2.87
CA PRO A 125 -10.74 16.92 1.46
C PRO A 125 -10.55 15.57 0.77
N VAL A 126 -10.94 15.49 -0.51
CA VAL A 126 -10.81 14.26 -1.33
C VAL A 126 -9.38 13.74 -1.35
N GLU A 127 -8.40 14.64 -1.38
CA GLU A 127 -6.97 14.29 -1.36
C GLU A 127 -6.56 13.56 -0.08
N GLY A 128 -7.00 14.06 1.08
CA GLY A 128 -6.79 13.42 2.37
C GLY A 128 -7.44 12.05 2.44
N PHE A 129 -8.70 11.96 1.96
CA PHE A 129 -9.45 10.70 1.90
C PHE A 129 -8.73 9.65 1.03
N VAL A 130 -8.28 10.05 -0.17
CA VAL A 130 -7.52 9.20 -1.11
C VAL A 130 -6.21 8.72 -0.49
N THR A 131 -5.49 9.61 0.22
CA THR A 131 -4.22 9.27 0.86
C THR A 131 -4.42 8.26 2.00
N ILE A 132 -5.41 8.49 2.86
CA ILE A 132 -5.73 7.61 3.98
C ILE A 132 -6.14 6.22 3.46
N LEU A 133 -7.15 6.17 2.60
CA LEU A 133 -7.67 4.92 2.05
C LEU A 133 -6.60 4.15 1.26
N GLY A 134 -5.80 4.87 0.46
CA GLY A 134 -4.71 4.28 -0.32
C GLY A 134 -3.66 3.60 0.53
N ASN A 135 -3.26 4.20 1.66
CA ASN A 135 -2.29 3.62 2.58
C ASN A 135 -2.86 2.41 3.35
N LEU A 136 -4.13 2.44 3.77
CA LEU A 136 -4.76 1.29 4.42
C LEU A 136 -4.82 0.09 3.48
N MET A 137 -5.29 0.30 2.24
CA MET A 137 -5.37 -0.75 1.23
C MET A 137 -4.01 -1.31 0.85
N GLU A 138 -2.98 -0.45 0.73
CA GLU A 138 -1.61 -0.89 0.46
C GLU A 138 -1.06 -1.76 1.57
N ASN A 139 -1.25 -1.35 2.84
CA ASN A 139 -0.82 -2.14 4.00
C ASN A 139 -1.47 -3.54 4.03
N ALA A 140 -2.77 -3.62 3.74
CA ALA A 140 -3.50 -4.89 3.66
C ALA A 140 -3.01 -5.77 2.49
N ILE A 141 -2.79 -5.18 1.30
CA ILE A 141 -2.24 -5.89 0.13
C ILE A 141 -0.83 -6.40 0.43
N GLU A 142 0.04 -5.55 1.00
CA GLU A 142 1.39 -5.97 1.38
C GLU A 142 1.39 -7.09 2.41
N GLU A 143 0.51 -7.03 3.43
CA GLU A 143 0.41 -8.07 4.45
C GLU A 143 0.09 -9.42 3.82
N LEU A 144 -0.91 -9.46 2.96
CA LEU A 144 -1.33 -10.68 2.29
C LEU A 144 -0.38 -11.14 1.17
N SER A 145 0.50 -10.26 0.65
CA SER A 145 1.46 -10.61 -0.40
C SER A 145 2.68 -11.34 0.13
N HIS A 146 3.08 -11.10 1.38
CA HIS A 146 4.33 -11.64 1.95
C HIS A 146 4.28 -13.14 2.32
N ASP A 147 3.10 -13.75 2.33
CA ASP A 147 2.93 -15.15 2.74
C ASP A 147 3.49 -16.19 1.73
N HIS A 148 3.98 -15.76 0.56
CA HIS A 148 4.55 -16.67 -0.45
C HIS A 148 6.05 -16.94 -0.29
N THR A 149 6.74 -16.34 0.69
CA THR A 149 8.20 -16.53 0.89
C THR A 149 8.57 -17.37 2.10
N ALA A 150 7.61 -17.97 2.80
CA ALA A 150 7.89 -18.94 3.85
C ALA A 150 8.45 -20.22 3.23
N SER A 151 9.59 -20.67 3.78
CA SER A 151 10.43 -21.81 3.38
C SER A 151 9.66 -23.02 2.87
N PRO A 152 10.17 -23.75 1.84
CA PRO A 152 9.51 -24.91 1.23
C PRO A 152 9.22 -26.08 2.17
N ASP A 153 9.72 -26.05 3.41
CA ASP A 153 9.62 -27.16 4.37
C ASP A 153 8.45 -27.03 5.37
N VAL A 154 7.64 -25.98 5.30
CA VAL A 154 6.44 -25.83 6.14
C VAL A 154 5.21 -25.82 5.25
N ILE A 155 4.76 -27.03 4.89
CA ILE A 155 3.42 -27.24 4.30
C ILE A 155 2.39 -27.10 5.44
N HIS A 156 2.15 -25.90 5.86
CA HIS A 156 0.89 -25.45 6.45
C HIS A 156 0.38 -24.33 5.59
N ALA A 157 -0.16 -24.70 4.42
CA ALA A 157 -1.06 -23.83 3.68
C ALA A 157 -2.18 -23.47 4.65
N SER A 158 -2.15 -22.26 5.18
CA SER A 158 -3.33 -21.63 5.75
C SER A 158 -4.36 -21.63 4.63
N GLU A 159 -5.39 -22.47 4.72
CA GLU A 159 -6.51 -22.55 3.77
C GLU A 159 -7.41 -21.30 3.85
N SER A 160 -7.01 -20.30 4.63
CA SER A 160 -7.76 -19.05 4.77
C SER A 160 -7.71 -18.26 3.48
N PRO A 161 -8.84 -17.85 2.93
CA PRO A 161 -8.88 -17.04 1.72
C PRO A 161 -8.17 -15.71 1.97
N ARG A 162 -7.35 -15.25 1.01
CA ARG A 162 -6.65 -13.97 1.06
C ARG A 162 -7.61 -12.88 0.61
N GLU A 163 -8.28 -12.26 1.57
CA GLU A 163 -9.36 -11.32 1.32
C GLU A 163 -9.12 -9.98 2.02
N ILE A 164 -9.56 -8.91 1.35
CA ILE A 164 -9.61 -7.55 1.88
C ILE A 164 -11.03 -7.03 1.69
N HIS A 165 -11.64 -6.54 2.76
CA HIS A 165 -12.96 -5.95 2.75
C HIS A 165 -12.87 -4.44 3.05
N ILE A 166 -13.41 -3.63 2.15
CA ILE A 166 -13.44 -2.18 2.28
C ILE A 166 -14.86 -1.70 2.48
N GLY A 167 -15.11 -0.96 3.56
CA GLY A 167 -16.34 -0.22 3.78
C GLY A 167 -16.09 1.28 3.71
N ILE A 168 -16.96 2.02 3.02
CA ILE A 168 -16.92 3.47 2.90
C ILE A 168 -18.32 4.02 3.11
N TYR A 169 -18.53 4.69 4.23
CA TYR A 169 -19.84 5.17 4.63
C TYR A 169 -19.78 6.68 4.86
N CYS A 170 -20.09 7.45 3.81
CA CYS A 170 -20.14 8.90 3.88
C CYS A 170 -21.56 9.40 4.07
N ARG A 171 -21.77 10.12 5.15
CA ARG A 171 -23.02 10.82 5.50
C ARG A 171 -22.69 12.26 5.90
N PRO A 172 -23.68 13.19 5.86
CA PRO A 172 -23.43 14.60 6.14
C PRO A 172 -22.84 14.92 7.53
N ASP A 173 -22.98 14.02 8.48
CA ASP A 173 -22.56 14.16 9.89
C ASP A 173 -21.38 13.25 10.26
N VAL A 174 -21.18 12.17 9.51
CA VAL A 174 -20.14 11.18 9.82
C VAL A 174 -19.61 10.52 8.53
N ASN A 175 -18.28 10.39 8.43
CA ASN A 175 -17.65 9.54 7.45
C ASN A 175 -16.91 8.39 8.18
N ILE A 176 -17.15 7.17 7.72
CA ILE A 176 -16.49 5.98 8.26
C ILE A 176 -15.79 5.26 7.11
N ILE A 177 -14.54 4.88 7.33
CA ILE A 177 -13.76 4.02 6.45
C ILE A 177 -13.39 2.77 7.24
N THR A 178 -13.69 1.59 6.70
CA THR A 178 -13.22 0.32 7.23
C THR A 178 -12.31 -0.36 6.24
N CYS A 179 -11.24 -0.96 6.73
CA CYS A 179 -10.32 -1.79 5.94
C CYS A 179 -9.98 -3.01 6.78
N GLU A 180 -10.51 -4.15 6.38
CA GLU A 180 -10.33 -5.45 7.02
C GLU A 180 -9.53 -6.36 6.10
N ASP A 181 -8.52 -7.04 6.63
CA ASP A 181 -7.72 -8.04 5.95
C ASP A 181 -7.72 -9.37 6.71
N THR A 182 -7.53 -10.47 6.01
CA THR A 182 -7.41 -11.83 6.58
C THR A 182 -5.93 -12.22 6.79
N GLY A 183 -5.09 -11.25 7.13
CA GLY A 183 -3.66 -11.44 7.35
C GLY A 183 -3.33 -12.05 8.72
N ARG A 184 -2.07 -11.92 9.13
CA ARG A 184 -1.58 -12.49 10.40
C ARG A 184 -2.01 -11.71 11.63
N GLY A 185 -2.68 -10.59 11.46
CA GLY A 185 -2.97 -9.67 12.55
C GLY A 185 -1.71 -8.96 13.08
N ILE A 186 -1.91 -8.05 14.02
CA ILE A 186 -0.86 -7.27 14.64
C ILE A 186 -0.56 -7.83 16.03
N GLN A 187 0.72 -8.08 16.31
CA GLN A 187 1.12 -8.53 17.64
C GLN A 187 0.86 -7.42 18.69
N PRO A 188 0.34 -7.76 19.88
CA PRO A 188 0.01 -6.78 20.91
C PRO A 188 1.16 -5.82 21.28
N GLN A 189 2.41 -6.31 21.23
CA GLN A 189 3.59 -5.50 21.52
C GLN A 189 3.88 -4.42 20.49
N LEU A 190 3.34 -4.54 19.26
CA LEU A 190 3.53 -3.59 18.19
C LEU A 190 2.41 -2.55 18.10
N LEU A 191 1.22 -2.82 18.68
CA LEU A 191 0.06 -1.94 18.57
C LEU A 191 0.33 -0.50 19.00
N ASP A 192 1.09 -0.32 20.09
CA ASP A 192 1.42 1.02 20.61
C ASP A 192 2.39 1.80 19.71
N HIS A 193 3.05 1.12 18.76
CA HIS A 193 4.12 1.70 17.95
C HIS A 193 3.83 1.70 16.44
N ILE A 194 2.71 1.13 15.98
CA ILE A 194 2.42 0.98 14.54
C ILE A 194 2.29 2.31 13.80
N PHE A 195 2.01 3.39 14.52
CA PHE A 195 1.91 4.75 13.98
C PHE A 195 3.21 5.54 14.07
N GLU A 196 4.27 4.99 14.68
CA GLU A 196 5.57 5.66 14.73
C GLU A 196 6.27 5.60 13.39
N LYS A 197 6.97 6.69 13.05
CA LYS A 197 7.69 6.80 11.78
C LYS A 197 8.83 5.78 11.70
N GLY A 198 8.81 4.96 10.67
CA GLY A 198 9.86 3.97 10.42
C GLY A 198 9.65 2.64 11.15
N VAL A 199 8.59 2.50 11.94
CA VAL A 199 8.21 1.20 12.52
C VAL A 199 7.52 0.37 11.43
N SER A 200 8.16 -0.73 11.06
CA SER A 200 7.63 -1.71 10.14
C SER A 200 8.12 -3.09 10.55
N SER A 201 7.22 -4.06 10.61
CA SER A 201 7.60 -5.47 10.76
C SER A 201 8.36 -6.01 9.53
N LYS A 202 8.54 -5.19 8.48
CA LYS A 202 8.92 -5.60 7.11
C LYS A 202 10.28 -5.05 6.64
N GLY A 203 11.09 -4.36 7.52
CA GLY A 203 12.47 -3.93 7.21
C GLY A 203 12.72 -2.41 7.25
N GLU A 204 14.00 -2.03 7.27
CA GLU A 204 14.48 -0.65 7.27
C GLU A 204 14.04 0.11 6.01
N ASN A 205 13.55 1.33 6.15
CA ASN A 205 12.96 2.25 5.13
C ASN A 205 11.48 2.01 4.76
N ARG A 206 10.71 1.21 5.51
CA ARG A 206 9.25 1.08 5.41
C ARG A 206 8.62 1.59 6.71
N GLY A 207 7.29 1.77 6.73
CA GLY A 207 6.58 2.24 7.94
C GLY A 207 6.22 3.72 7.91
N THR A 208 6.02 4.30 6.71
CA THR A 208 5.53 5.68 6.56
C THR A 208 4.03 5.76 6.30
N GLY A 209 3.39 4.67 5.85
CA GLY A 209 1.99 4.66 5.45
C GLY A 209 1.04 4.89 6.63
N LEU A 210 1.15 4.10 7.70
CA LEU A 210 0.31 4.27 8.90
C LEU A 210 0.65 5.54 9.68
N PHE A 211 1.92 5.95 9.71
CA PHE A 211 2.31 7.25 10.25
C PHE A 211 1.57 8.40 9.54
N LEU A 212 1.55 8.40 8.20
CA LEU A 212 0.85 9.41 7.43
C LEU A 212 -0.68 9.35 7.64
N VAL A 213 -1.24 8.15 7.78
CA VAL A 213 -2.66 8.00 8.15
C VAL A 213 -2.93 8.67 9.49
N HIS A 214 -2.10 8.41 10.50
CA HIS A 214 -2.25 9.00 11.84
C HIS A 214 -2.16 10.54 11.81
N GLU A 215 -1.16 11.10 11.13
CA GLU A 215 -0.99 12.55 10.95
C GLU A 215 -2.25 13.20 10.32
N LEU A 216 -2.80 12.58 9.27
CA LEU A 216 -4.02 13.09 8.64
C LEU A 216 -5.27 12.92 9.51
N MET A 217 -5.34 11.84 10.32
CA MET A 217 -6.44 11.67 11.27
C MET A 217 -6.41 12.75 12.36
N GLU A 218 -5.22 13.10 12.86
CA GLU A 218 -5.06 14.22 13.80
C GLU A 218 -5.41 15.57 13.15
N GLU A 219 -4.91 15.81 11.92
CA GLU A 219 -5.18 17.05 11.17
C GLU A 219 -6.68 17.28 10.97
N TYR A 220 -7.41 16.24 10.59
CA TYR A 220 -8.84 16.33 10.31
C TYR A 220 -9.74 16.05 11.53
N GLY A 221 -9.13 15.74 12.67
CA GLY A 221 -9.84 15.50 13.93
C GLY A 221 -10.68 14.22 13.92
N GLY A 222 -10.21 13.20 13.22
CA GLY A 222 -10.81 11.88 13.20
C GLY A 222 -10.30 10.96 14.30
N THR A 223 -10.89 9.77 14.42
CA THR A 223 -10.48 8.71 15.36
C THR A 223 -10.16 7.43 14.60
N ILE A 224 -9.20 6.66 15.11
CA ILE A 224 -8.80 5.34 14.58
C ILE A 224 -9.13 4.31 15.66
N ASP A 225 -9.85 3.28 15.27
CA ASP A 225 -10.06 2.07 16.06
C ASP A 225 -9.46 0.88 15.30
N ILE A 226 -8.83 -0.07 16.04
CA ILE A 226 -8.13 -1.21 15.47
C ILE A 226 -8.60 -2.46 16.20
N ASP A 227 -9.24 -3.34 15.44
CA ASP A 227 -9.60 -4.69 15.89
C ASP A 227 -8.68 -5.70 15.21
N THR A 228 -7.89 -6.43 16.01
CA THR A 228 -6.89 -7.36 15.48
C THR A 228 -6.59 -8.47 16.45
N GLU A 229 -6.55 -9.68 15.93
CA GLU A 229 -6.10 -10.85 16.67
C GLU A 229 -4.99 -11.57 15.91
N PRO A 230 -3.89 -12.00 16.58
CA PRO A 230 -2.83 -12.73 15.94
C PRO A 230 -3.34 -14.02 15.25
N GLY A 231 -3.22 -14.06 13.92
CA GLY A 231 -3.65 -15.16 13.08
C GLY A 231 -5.06 -15.02 12.48
N GLU A 232 -5.83 -13.97 12.84
CA GLU A 232 -7.20 -13.77 12.35
C GLU A 232 -7.35 -12.53 11.43
N GLY A 233 -6.33 -11.68 11.37
CA GLY A 233 -6.34 -10.50 10.52
C GLY A 233 -6.41 -9.19 11.29
N THR A 234 -6.66 -8.09 10.56
CA THR A 234 -6.75 -6.75 11.12
C THR A 234 -7.88 -5.97 10.48
N CYS A 235 -8.69 -5.29 11.30
CA CYS A 235 -9.69 -4.34 10.86
C CYS A 235 -9.37 -2.95 11.39
N PHE A 236 -9.11 -2.01 10.49
CA PHE A 236 -9.01 -0.59 10.80
C PHE A 236 -10.36 0.07 10.58
N THR A 237 -10.84 0.82 11.57
CA THR A 237 -12.04 1.66 11.47
C THR A 237 -11.66 3.10 11.75
N LEU A 238 -11.81 3.96 10.74
CA LEU A 238 -11.52 5.39 10.82
C LEU A 238 -12.82 6.16 10.76
N THR A 239 -13.01 7.09 11.70
CA THR A 239 -14.25 7.87 11.83
C THR A 239 -13.94 9.35 11.84
N PHE A 240 -14.65 10.11 11.00
CA PHE A 240 -14.67 11.57 11.01
C PHE A 240 -16.08 12.02 11.33
N THR A 241 -16.21 12.91 12.29
CA THR A 241 -17.51 13.50 12.68
C THR A 241 -17.51 15.00 12.42
N ARG A 242 -18.66 15.53 11.99
CA ARG A 242 -18.83 16.97 11.89
C ARG A 242 -18.76 17.55 13.29
N LYS A 243 -17.79 18.45 13.53
CA LYS A 243 -17.77 19.22 14.80
C LYS A 243 -19.04 20.06 14.84
N GLU A 244 -19.85 19.87 15.90
CA GLU A 244 -20.94 20.81 16.18
C GLU A 244 -20.29 22.18 16.37
N THR A 245 -20.64 23.12 15.49
CA THR A 245 -20.34 24.54 15.70
C THR A 245 -21.18 24.94 16.89
N GLU A 246 -20.59 25.13 18.07
CA GLU A 246 -21.26 25.78 19.18
C GLU A 246 -21.87 27.09 18.65
N SER A 247 -23.18 27.07 18.45
CA SER A 247 -23.95 28.26 18.20
C SER A 247 -23.89 29.09 19.49
N ASN A 248 -22.95 30.03 19.55
CA ASN A 248 -23.03 31.09 20.54
C ASN A 248 -24.36 31.86 20.31
N VAL A 249 -25.32 31.57 21.16
CA VAL A 249 -26.51 32.37 21.40
C VAL A 249 -26.15 33.56 22.28
#